data_00fa2c3389ef49c31484182ee5e3148f
#
_entry.id   00fa2c3389ef49c31484182ee5e3148f
#
_cell.length_a   1.000
_cell.length_b   1.000
_cell.length_c   1.000
_cell.angle_alpha   90.00
_cell.angle_beta   90.00
_cell.angle_gamma   90.00
#
_symmetry.space_group_name_H-M   'P 1'
#
loop_
_entity.id
_entity.type
_entity.pdbx_description
1 polymer ?
#
loop_
_entity_poly.entity_id
_entity_poly.type
_entity_poly.pdbx_seq_one_letter_code
_entity_poly.pdbx_strand_id
1 'polypeptide(L)'
;MGTTRGGWIYGSQRPSYRARLPAFLVLNDPLSEAQVKRAFGLENLKDDHANWMTLTSVEVDELSSHLMASPAWQASEFNTRWEIRPPTEAEWRAALAAGSMRIHAGTTERLADAPAANYRGAMMDGRPRPNEWQGPSALQRAALAVHPSRPHITALTSVPIDRPLPNVVVRLVMAPVRTGAPRRVPEATDRWGNLRSELLWTTVLGIVPSFTIPVLRGMGDYAVEGWLNLLVGGLCAGFFTGAFWRPRRPVLGYDDVEPDSSLSDSQ
;
A
#
# COMPACT_ATOMS: atom_id res chain seq x y z
N MET A 1 -6.65 7.53 -23.71
CA MET A 1 -7.22 6.29 -23.17
C MET A 1 -6.19 5.57 -22.31
N GLY A 2 -6.23 5.76 -21.00
CA GLY A 2 -5.34 5.12 -20.05
C GLY A 2 -5.95 3.87 -19.41
N THR A 3 -6.81 3.15 -20.11
CA THR A 3 -7.61 2.07 -19.51
C THR A 3 -6.77 0.86 -19.09
N THR A 4 -5.71 0.53 -19.80
CA THR A 4 -4.79 -0.56 -19.42
C THR A 4 -3.86 -0.17 -18.27
N ARG A 5 -3.35 1.05 -18.24
CA ARG A 5 -2.57 1.57 -17.11
C ARG A 5 -3.45 1.79 -15.86
N GLY A 6 -4.65 2.36 -16.03
CA GLY A 6 -5.61 2.51 -14.94
C GLY A 6 -6.06 1.17 -14.38
N GLY A 7 -6.30 0.18 -15.20
CA GLY A 7 -6.66 -1.18 -14.76
C GLY A 7 -5.55 -1.88 -13.99
N TRP A 8 -4.30 -1.74 -14.42
CA TRP A 8 -3.14 -2.30 -13.73
C TRP A 8 -2.88 -1.60 -12.39
N ILE A 9 -2.85 -0.27 -12.36
CA ILE A 9 -2.70 0.49 -11.12
C ILE A 9 -3.85 0.16 -10.15
N TYR A 10 -5.07 0.06 -10.65
CA TYR A 10 -6.23 -0.29 -9.86
C TYR A 10 -6.16 -1.72 -9.31
N GLY A 11 -5.61 -2.66 -10.05
CA GLY A 11 -5.38 -4.03 -9.63
C GLY A 11 -4.29 -4.14 -8.55
N SER A 12 -3.20 -3.40 -8.69
CA SER A 12 -2.09 -3.39 -7.75
C SER A 12 -2.43 -2.73 -6.41
N GLN A 13 -3.46 -1.86 -6.37
CA GLN A 13 -3.92 -1.18 -5.15
C GLN A 13 -5.15 -1.85 -4.52
N ARG A 14 -5.36 -3.15 -4.73
CA ARG A 14 -6.48 -3.90 -4.14
C ARG A 14 -5.98 -5.06 -3.28
N PRO A 15 -6.79 -5.44 -2.27
CA PRO A 15 -7.96 -4.76 -1.74
C PRO A 15 -7.60 -3.43 -1.06
N SER A 16 -8.49 -2.44 -1.08
CA SER A 16 -8.29 -1.20 -0.31
C SER A 16 -8.38 -1.51 1.18
N TYR A 17 -7.48 -0.94 1.96
CA TYR A 17 -7.44 -1.14 3.41
C TYR A 17 -7.10 0.16 4.16
N ARG A 18 -7.38 0.18 5.45
CA ARG A 18 -7.00 1.25 6.37
C ARG A 18 -5.95 0.72 7.32
N ALA A 19 -4.75 1.27 7.27
CA ALA A 19 -3.71 1.00 8.25
C ALA A 19 -3.91 1.89 9.48
N ARG A 20 -3.59 1.34 10.67
CA ARG A 20 -3.49 2.09 11.91
C ARG A 20 -2.02 2.28 12.26
N LEU A 21 -1.52 3.48 11.96
CA LEU A 21 -0.13 3.81 12.21
C LEU A 21 0.05 4.44 13.59
N PRO A 22 1.15 4.14 14.30
CA PRO A 22 1.54 4.93 15.48
C PRO A 22 2.01 6.31 15.04
N ALA A 23 2.26 7.16 16.00
CA ALA A 23 3.08 8.34 15.76
C ALA A 23 4.50 7.91 15.37
N PHE A 24 5.05 8.51 14.33
CA PHE A 24 6.42 8.29 13.85
C PHE A 24 7.02 9.60 13.41
N LEU A 25 8.33 9.66 13.34
CA LEU A 25 9.07 10.80 12.79
C LEU A 25 9.59 10.43 11.40
N VAL A 26 9.58 11.38 10.49
CA VAL A 26 10.06 11.19 9.12
C VAL A 26 10.99 12.33 8.73
N LEU A 27 12.05 12.02 8.00
CA LEU A 27 12.87 13.05 7.40
C LEU A 27 12.05 13.83 6.35
N ASN A 28 12.16 15.16 6.40
CA ASN A 28 11.45 16.02 5.46
C ASN A 28 11.88 15.80 4.01
N ASP A 29 13.18 15.59 3.80
CA ASP A 29 13.79 15.35 2.49
C ASP A 29 14.50 13.98 2.48
N PRO A 30 14.75 13.36 1.31
CA PRO A 30 15.62 12.20 1.21
C PRO A 30 17.01 12.46 1.75
N LEU A 31 17.76 11.41 2.08
CA LEU A 31 19.12 11.52 2.58
C LEU A 31 20.04 12.16 1.55
N SER A 32 20.75 13.21 1.96
CA SER A 32 21.84 13.79 1.18
C SER A 32 23.14 13.04 1.43
N GLU A 33 24.07 13.14 0.47
CA GLU A 33 25.40 12.57 0.61
C GLU A 33 26.13 13.11 1.84
N ALA A 34 25.97 14.40 2.12
CA ALA A 34 26.57 15.04 3.29
C ALA A 34 26.03 14.47 4.62
N GLN A 35 24.73 14.18 4.70
CA GLN A 35 24.13 13.57 5.89
C GLN A 35 24.66 12.15 6.13
N VAL A 36 24.76 11.34 5.07
CA VAL A 36 25.28 9.97 5.18
C VAL A 36 26.76 9.99 5.59
N LYS A 37 27.60 10.81 4.97
CA LYS A 37 29.01 10.94 5.34
C LYS A 37 29.21 11.41 6.78
N ARG A 38 28.39 12.35 7.23
CA ARG A 38 28.41 12.80 8.64
C ARG A 38 28.05 11.69 9.60
N ALA A 39 27.07 10.85 9.26
CA ALA A 39 26.67 9.71 10.09
C ALA A 39 27.83 8.72 10.31
N PHE A 40 28.72 8.57 9.32
CA PHE A 40 29.93 7.75 9.42
C PHE A 40 31.18 8.49 9.92
N GLY A 41 31.04 9.72 10.44
CA GLY A 41 32.16 10.51 10.99
C GLY A 41 33.12 11.06 9.95
N LEU A 42 32.74 11.11 8.69
CA LEU A 42 33.53 11.66 7.60
C LEU A 42 33.29 13.18 7.51
N GLU A 43 33.83 13.91 8.47
CA GLU A 43 33.66 15.34 8.61
C GLU A 43 34.50 16.08 7.58
N ASN A 44 34.14 16.70 6.61
CA ASN A 44 34.79 17.79 5.82
C ASN A 44 34.13 17.96 4.43
N LEU A 45 32.83 17.88 4.32
CA LEU A 45 32.18 18.15 3.05
C LEU A 45 31.24 19.33 3.20
N LYS A 46 31.40 20.31 2.31
CA LYS A 46 30.41 21.40 2.17
C LYS A 46 29.04 20.74 1.98
N ASP A 47 28.08 21.19 2.77
CA ASP A 47 26.70 20.77 2.67
C ASP A 47 26.15 21.11 1.27
N ASP A 48 26.37 20.23 0.32
CA ASP A 48 25.71 20.31 -0.98
C ASP A 48 24.38 19.58 -0.87
N HIS A 49 23.37 20.29 -0.41
CA HIS A 49 22.00 19.77 -0.25
C HIS A 49 21.36 19.33 -1.57
N ALA A 50 22.05 19.50 -2.69
CA ALA A 50 21.55 19.22 -4.02
C ALA A 50 21.73 17.74 -4.45
N ASN A 51 22.62 16.99 -3.80
CA ASN A 51 22.94 15.62 -4.17
C ASN A 51 22.31 14.62 -3.20
N TRP A 52 21.20 13.99 -3.65
CA TRP A 52 20.62 12.87 -2.94
C TRP A 52 21.51 11.64 -3.04
N MET A 53 21.66 10.94 -1.92
CA MET A 53 22.44 9.72 -1.89
C MET A 53 21.63 8.55 -2.49
N THR A 54 22.25 7.83 -3.42
CA THR A 54 21.71 6.59 -3.97
C THR A 54 22.34 5.41 -3.24
N LEU A 55 21.60 4.78 -2.34
CA LEU A 55 22.05 3.64 -1.55
C LEU A 55 21.36 2.37 -2.00
N THR A 56 22.07 1.25 -1.93
CA THR A 56 21.48 -0.10 -1.99
C THR A 56 20.65 -0.36 -0.73
N SER A 57 19.82 -1.41 -0.73
CA SER A 57 19.08 -1.77 0.50
C SER A 57 20.02 -2.23 1.61
N VAL A 58 21.12 -2.91 1.26
CA VAL A 58 22.12 -3.37 2.24
C VAL A 58 22.79 -2.17 2.91
N GLU A 59 23.24 -1.19 2.14
CA GLU A 59 23.85 0.03 2.69
C GLU A 59 22.88 0.85 3.55
N VAL A 60 21.59 0.82 3.23
CA VAL A 60 20.56 1.47 4.06
C VAL A 60 20.37 0.73 5.38
N ASP A 61 20.36 -0.60 5.35
CA ASP A 61 20.22 -1.42 6.56
C ASP A 61 21.48 -1.25 7.45
N GLU A 62 22.69 -1.17 6.85
CA GLU A 62 23.95 -0.85 7.54
C GLU A 62 23.93 0.54 8.16
N LEU A 63 23.51 1.56 7.41
CA LEU A 63 23.37 2.93 7.92
C LEU A 63 22.38 3.01 9.09
N SER A 64 21.24 2.35 8.96
CA SER A 64 20.22 2.30 10.02
C SER A 64 20.78 1.65 11.29
N SER A 65 21.48 0.54 11.13
CA SER A 65 22.16 -0.18 12.23
C SER A 65 23.25 0.66 12.87
N HIS A 66 24.05 1.37 12.06
CA HIS A 66 25.09 2.27 12.55
C HIS A 66 24.52 3.44 13.34
N LEU A 67 23.43 4.05 12.86
CA LEU A 67 22.74 5.13 13.57
C LEU A 67 22.18 4.63 14.92
N MET A 68 21.57 3.46 14.96
CA MET A 68 21.06 2.85 16.18
C MET A 68 22.16 2.38 17.15
N ALA A 69 23.36 2.09 16.65
CA ALA A 69 24.54 1.78 17.49
C ALA A 69 25.24 3.04 18.02
N SER A 70 24.91 4.23 17.54
CA SER A 70 25.57 5.47 17.94
C SER A 70 25.37 5.77 19.44
N PRO A 71 26.37 6.36 20.13
CA PRO A 71 26.25 6.72 21.53
C PRO A 71 25.05 7.65 21.82
N ALA A 72 24.75 8.56 20.90
CA ALA A 72 23.61 9.46 21.03
C ALA A 72 22.27 8.71 21.04
N TRP A 73 22.13 7.71 20.16
CA TRP A 73 20.94 6.85 20.14
C TRP A 73 20.85 6.00 21.39
N GLN A 74 21.94 5.36 21.78
CA GLN A 74 21.97 4.47 22.96
C GLN A 74 21.68 5.22 24.27
N ALA A 75 22.03 6.50 24.35
CA ALA A 75 21.68 7.35 25.49
C ALA A 75 20.26 7.92 25.43
N SER A 76 19.56 7.76 24.32
CA SER A 76 18.21 8.30 24.16
C SER A 76 17.15 7.40 24.80
N GLU A 77 16.00 7.98 25.15
CA GLU A 77 14.83 7.22 25.63
C GLU A 77 14.17 6.36 24.53
N PHE A 78 14.59 6.54 23.29
CA PHE A 78 14.04 5.85 22.13
C PHE A 78 14.69 4.50 21.85
N ASN A 79 15.90 4.24 22.34
CA ASN A 79 16.75 3.11 21.96
C ASN A 79 16.12 1.72 22.11
N THR A 80 15.19 1.54 23.07
CA THR A 80 14.55 0.25 23.35
C THR A 80 13.17 0.08 22.73
N ARG A 81 12.58 1.18 22.23
CA ARG A 81 11.18 1.20 21.80
C ARG A 81 10.99 1.65 20.36
N TRP A 82 12.03 2.15 19.74
CA TRP A 82 11.99 2.73 18.41
C TRP A 82 13.07 2.13 17.53
N GLU A 83 12.85 2.17 16.23
CA GLU A 83 13.78 1.74 15.19
C GLU A 83 13.95 2.82 14.13
N ILE A 84 15.13 2.84 13.50
CA ILE A 84 15.43 3.69 12.35
C ILE A 84 15.45 2.79 11.12
N ARG A 85 14.65 3.11 10.12
CA ARG A 85 14.54 2.34 8.87
C ARG A 85 13.96 3.20 7.74
N PRO A 86 13.94 2.72 6.49
CA PRO A 86 13.08 3.32 5.46
C PRO A 86 11.60 3.27 5.86
N PRO A 87 10.77 4.20 5.35
CA PRO A 87 9.33 4.16 5.59
C PRO A 87 8.69 2.94 4.94
N THR A 88 7.60 2.46 5.51
CA THR A 88 6.65 1.62 4.79
C THR A 88 5.83 2.45 3.82
N GLU A 89 5.16 1.83 2.85
CA GLU A 89 4.25 2.54 1.94
C GLU A 89 3.17 3.30 2.70
N ALA A 90 2.62 2.68 3.76
CA ALA A 90 1.58 3.29 4.58
C ALA A 90 2.08 4.54 5.32
N GLU A 91 3.27 4.48 5.92
CA GLU A 91 3.92 5.62 6.59
C GLU A 91 4.25 6.73 5.59
N TRP A 92 4.82 6.37 4.44
CA TRP A 92 5.15 7.33 3.39
C TRP A 92 3.92 8.10 2.91
N ARG A 93 2.83 7.38 2.63
CA ARG A 93 1.55 7.99 2.21
C ARG A 93 0.92 8.83 3.31
N ALA A 94 1.00 8.41 4.56
CA ALA A 94 0.51 9.16 5.71
C ALA A 94 1.30 10.46 5.92
N ALA A 95 2.63 10.40 5.83
CA ALA A 95 3.50 11.57 5.94
C ALA A 95 3.24 12.58 4.81
N LEU A 96 3.04 12.10 3.59
CA LEU A 96 2.68 12.94 2.46
C LEU A 96 1.32 13.61 2.68
N ALA A 97 0.32 12.86 3.09
CA ALA A 97 -1.03 13.37 3.35
C ALA A 97 -1.05 14.41 4.49
N ALA A 98 -0.17 14.24 5.48
CA ALA A 98 0.00 15.19 6.58
C ALA A 98 0.86 16.42 6.21
N GLY A 99 1.45 16.46 5.01
CA GLY A 99 2.37 17.53 4.61
C GLY A 99 3.69 17.55 5.40
N SER A 100 4.04 16.41 6.04
CA SER A 100 5.23 16.29 6.88
C SER A 100 6.51 15.99 6.10
N MET A 101 6.42 15.86 4.79
CA MET A 101 7.57 15.60 3.93
C MET A 101 7.43 16.27 2.57
N ARG A 102 8.57 16.55 1.93
CA ARG A 102 8.65 17.03 0.56
C ARG A 102 8.89 15.88 -0.40
N ILE A 103 8.21 15.91 -1.53
CA ILE A 103 8.44 14.97 -2.62
C ILE A 103 9.21 15.67 -3.74
N HIS A 104 10.10 14.90 -4.37
CA HIS A 104 10.92 15.41 -5.47
C HIS A 104 10.52 14.74 -6.77
N ALA A 105 10.21 15.54 -7.78
CA ALA A 105 9.77 15.08 -9.08
C ALA A 105 10.84 14.20 -9.75
N GLY A 106 10.43 13.06 -10.31
CA GLY A 106 11.32 12.15 -11.01
C GLY A 106 12.20 11.28 -10.13
N THR A 107 12.05 11.35 -8.79
CA THR A 107 12.72 10.43 -7.88
C THR A 107 11.92 9.16 -7.64
N THR A 108 12.61 8.12 -7.22
CA THR A 108 12.01 6.88 -6.72
C THR A 108 12.48 6.66 -5.30
N GLU A 109 11.58 6.63 -4.34
CA GLU A 109 11.93 6.45 -2.94
C GLU A 109 11.84 4.96 -2.55
N ARG A 110 12.94 4.43 -2.00
CA ARG A 110 13.04 3.06 -1.52
C ARG A 110 12.25 2.90 -0.23
N LEU A 111 11.48 1.81 -0.11
CA LEU A 111 10.66 1.49 1.05
C LEU A 111 11.24 0.31 1.84
N ALA A 112 10.76 0.15 3.07
CA ALA A 112 11.08 -1.02 3.89
C ALA A 112 10.32 -2.28 3.44
N ASP A 113 9.20 -2.11 2.75
CA ASP A 113 8.32 -3.20 2.35
C ASP A 113 8.94 -4.11 1.28
N ALA A 114 8.61 -5.41 1.34
CA ALA A 114 8.80 -6.30 0.23
C ALA A 114 7.89 -5.92 -0.95
N PRO A 115 8.32 -6.16 -2.20
CA PRO A 115 7.51 -5.88 -3.38
C PRO A 115 6.27 -6.79 -3.41
N ALA A 116 5.18 -6.27 -3.92
CA ALA A 116 3.94 -7.01 -4.03
C ALA A 116 3.14 -6.58 -5.27
N ALA A 117 2.47 -7.54 -5.87
CA ALA A 117 1.58 -7.27 -7.01
C ALA A 117 0.28 -6.57 -6.60
N ASN A 118 -0.10 -6.64 -5.32
CA ASN A 118 -1.32 -6.06 -4.77
C ASN A 118 -1.19 -5.92 -3.23
N TYR A 119 -2.23 -5.40 -2.58
CA TYR A 119 -2.23 -5.20 -1.12
C TYR A 119 -2.61 -6.42 -0.28
N ARG A 120 -2.76 -7.61 -0.87
CA ARG A 120 -2.94 -8.83 -0.07
C ARG A 120 -1.66 -9.11 0.71
N GLY A 121 -1.79 -9.48 1.96
CA GLY A 121 -0.66 -9.65 2.86
C GLY A 121 0.04 -8.34 3.28
N ALA A 122 -0.49 -7.16 2.91
CA ALA A 122 0.04 -5.88 3.37
C ALA A 122 -0.18 -5.72 4.88
N MET A 123 0.80 -5.16 5.56
CA MET A 123 0.71 -4.89 6.99
C MET A 123 -0.21 -3.70 7.25
N MET A 124 -1.10 -3.85 8.23
CA MET A 124 -2.09 -2.83 8.59
C MET A 124 -1.68 -2.02 9.82
N ASP A 125 -0.55 -2.34 10.44
CA ASP A 125 -0.08 -1.78 11.71
C ASP A 125 1.22 -0.95 11.61
N GLY A 126 1.69 -0.70 10.40
CA GLY A 126 2.90 0.08 10.13
C GLY A 126 4.20 -0.71 10.13
N ARG A 127 4.17 -2.03 10.37
CA ARG A 127 5.34 -2.90 10.16
C ARG A 127 5.68 -2.97 8.66
N PRO A 128 6.94 -3.13 8.32
CA PRO A 128 7.31 -3.48 6.95
C PRO A 128 6.70 -4.83 6.53
N ARG A 129 6.26 -4.91 5.30
CA ARG A 129 5.86 -6.19 4.72
C ARG A 129 7.09 -7.09 4.62
N PRO A 130 7.07 -8.30 5.19
CA PRO A 130 8.20 -9.23 5.12
C PRO A 130 8.40 -9.71 3.68
N ASN A 131 9.65 -10.06 3.36
CA ASN A 131 9.98 -10.67 2.08
C ASN A 131 9.81 -12.18 2.16
N GLU A 132 8.67 -12.66 1.70
CA GLU A 132 8.35 -14.09 1.65
C GLU A 132 8.63 -14.72 0.26
N TRP A 133 9.16 -13.91 -0.67
CA TRP A 133 9.47 -14.36 -2.02
C TRP A 133 10.77 -15.16 -2.06
N GLN A 134 10.81 -16.13 -2.96
CA GLN A 134 12.01 -16.92 -3.27
C GLN A 134 12.55 -16.57 -4.66
N GLY A 135 13.81 -16.91 -4.89
CA GLY A 135 14.48 -16.68 -6.17
C GLY A 135 14.68 -15.18 -6.49
N PRO A 136 14.62 -14.78 -7.76
CA PRO A 136 14.95 -13.40 -8.18
C PRO A 136 14.05 -12.32 -7.55
N SER A 137 12.82 -12.65 -7.18
CA SER A 137 11.90 -11.72 -6.54
C SER A 137 12.32 -11.36 -5.11
N ALA A 138 13.07 -12.24 -4.44
CA ALA A 138 13.64 -11.99 -3.11
C ALA A 138 14.70 -10.88 -3.15
N LEU A 139 15.31 -10.65 -4.32
CA LEU A 139 16.32 -9.60 -4.54
C LEU A 139 15.73 -8.24 -4.90
N GLN A 140 14.46 -8.03 -4.60
CA GLN A 140 13.73 -6.78 -4.86
C GLN A 140 13.20 -6.17 -3.57
N ARG A 141 13.12 -4.85 -3.54
CA ARG A 141 12.44 -4.04 -2.52
C ARG A 141 11.35 -3.20 -3.16
N ALA A 142 10.29 -2.94 -2.43
CA ALA A 142 9.28 -1.98 -2.87
C ALA A 142 9.85 -0.57 -2.92
N ALA A 143 9.35 0.24 -3.83
CA ALA A 143 9.71 1.64 -3.97
C ALA A 143 8.53 2.43 -4.52
N LEU A 144 8.48 3.73 -4.24
CA LEU A 144 7.50 4.67 -4.79
C LEU A 144 8.16 5.59 -5.80
N ALA A 145 7.79 5.46 -7.05
CA ALA A 145 8.21 6.34 -8.12
C ALA A 145 7.31 7.58 -8.17
N VAL A 146 7.92 8.75 -8.19
CA VAL A 146 7.25 10.05 -8.30
C VAL A 146 7.29 10.52 -9.75
N HIS A 147 6.14 10.88 -10.28
CA HIS A 147 6.05 11.30 -11.69
C HIS A 147 6.86 12.59 -11.93
N PRO A 148 7.70 12.66 -12.98
CA PRO A 148 8.63 13.79 -13.17
C PRO A 148 7.94 15.13 -13.42
N SER A 149 6.76 15.15 -14.04
CA SER A 149 6.02 16.39 -14.35
C SER A 149 4.78 16.59 -13.45
N ARG A 150 4.38 15.58 -12.66
CA ARG A 150 3.20 15.62 -11.80
C ARG A 150 3.49 14.94 -10.47
N PRO A 151 4.20 15.62 -9.54
CA PRO A 151 4.68 15.00 -8.30
C PRO A 151 3.60 14.40 -7.39
N HIS A 152 2.35 14.85 -7.54
CA HIS A 152 1.21 14.27 -6.82
C HIS A 152 0.81 12.86 -7.32
N ILE A 153 1.35 12.43 -8.47
CA ILE A 153 1.13 11.08 -9.03
C ILE A 153 2.32 10.22 -8.63
N THR A 154 2.04 9.17 -7.86
CA THR A 154 3.03 8.18 -7.43
C THR A 154 2.61 6.79 -7.88
N ALA A 155 3.58 5.95 -8.18
CA ALA A 155 3.36 4.57 -8.55
C ALA A 155 4.23 3.64 -7.70
N LEU A 156 3.62 2.59 -7.15
CA LEU A 156 4.37 1.53 -6.50
C LEU A 156 5.14 0.74 -7.56
N THR A 157 6.41 0.52 -7.30
CA THR A 157 7.33 -0.22 -8.15
C THR A 157 8.24 -1.10 -7.29
N SER A 158 9.20 -1.77 -7.90
CA SER A 158 10.24 -2.49 -7.19
C SER A 158 11.62 -2.12 -7.72
N VAL A 159 12.61 -2.18 -6.85
CA VAL A 159 14.01 -1.88 -7.15
C VAL A 159 14.92 -2.98 -6.58
N PRO A 160 16.03 -3.31 -7.24
CA PRO A 160 16.97 -4.32 -6.74
C PRO A 160 17.58 -3.88 -5.41
N ILE A 161 17.86 -4.88 -4.55
CA ILE A 161 18.44 -4.65 -3.23
C ILE A 161 19.95 -4.44 -3.26
N ASP A 162 20.61 -5.00 -4.26
CA ASP A 162 22.07 -5.21 -4.35
C ASP A 162 22.81 -4.14 -5.16
N ARG A 163 22.09 -3.24 -5.82
CA ARG A 163 22.71 -2.20 -6.64
C ARG A 163 22.05 -0.84 -6.49
N PRO A 164 22.82 0.24 -6.51
CA PRO A 164 22.28 1.58 -6.60
C PRO A 164 21.72 1.84 -8.00
N LEU A 165 20.64 2.59 -8.07
CA LEU A 165 20.07 3.02 -9.35
C LEU A 165 19.99 4.55 -9.35
N PRO A 166 20.21 5.19 -10.51
CA PRO A 166 20.03 6.63 -10.62
C PRO A 166 18.60 7.02 -10.25
N ASN A 167 18.46 8.14 -9.56
CA ASN A 167 17.19 8.66 -9.03
C ASN A 167 16.46 7.79 -7.99
N VAL A 168 17.05 6.68 -7.55
CA VAL A 168 16.55 5.92 -6.42
C VAL A 168 17.18 6.47 -5.14
N VAL A 169 16.36 7.13 -4.35
CA VAL A 169 16.75 7.80 -3.11
C VAL A 169 16.17 7.10 -1.89
N VAL A 170 16.69 7.43 -0.73
CA VAL A 170 16.25 6.86 0.53
C VAL A 170 15.85 7.98 1.49
N ARG A 171 14.78 7.75 2.20
CA ARG A 171 14.33 8.54 3.34
C ARG A 171 14.31 7.63 4.55
N LEU A 172 14.62 8.16 5.73
CA LEU A 172 14.51 7.40 6.96
C LEU A 172 13.31 7.88 7.77
N VAL A 173 12.74 6.94 8.48
CA VAL A 173 11.76 7.17 9.55
C VAL A 173 12.31 6.63 10.86
N MET A 174 11.85 7.23 11.94
CA MET A 174 12.00 6.71 13.29
C MET A 174 10.60 6.33 13.75
N ALA A 175 10.36 5.03 13.92
CA ALA A 175 9.07 4.46 14.21
C ALA A 175 9.15 3.53 15.44
N PRO A 176 8.07 3.43 16.24
CA PRO A 176 8.09 2.53 17.38
C PRO A 176 8.09 1.06 16.94
N VAL A 177 8.95 0.27 17.58
CA VAL A 177 8.98 -1.19 17.41
C VAL A 177 7.62 -1.76 17.81
N ARG A 178 7.06 -2.58 16.94
CA ARG A 178 5.76 -3.21 17.15
C ARG A 178 5.90 -4.54 17.85
N THR A 179 5.20 -4.70 18.95
CA THR A 179 5.09 -5.96 19.69
C THR A 179 3.71 -6.59 19.45
N GLY A 180 3.62 -7.90 19.66
CA GLY A 180 2.38 -8.67 19.49
C GLY A 180 2.11 -9.11 18.05
N ALA A 181 1.04 -9.89 17.87
CA ALA A 181 0.68 -10.48 16.58
C ALA A 181 0.36 -9.39 15.53
N PRO A 182 0.94 -9.47 14.32
CA PRO A 182 0.70 -8.51 13.24
C PRO A 182 -0.72 -8.63 12.70
N ARG A 183 -1.25 -7.54 12.17
CA ARG A 183 -2.48 -7.56 11.38
C ARG A 183 -2.15 -7.37 9.91
N ARG A 184 -2.56 -8.33 9.11
CA ARG A 184 -2.29 -8.40 7.67
C ARG A 184 -3.58 -8.40 6.88
N VAL A 185 -3.59 -7.71 5.76
CA VAL A 185 -4.68 -7.85 4.79
C VAL A 185 -4.78 -9.31 4.34
N PRO A 186 -5.96 -9.96 4.43
CA PRO A 186 -6.10 -11.36 4.09
C PRO A 186 -5.58 -11.70 2.68
N GLU A 187 -4.79 -12.75 2.56
CA GLU A 187 -4.23 -13.19 1.29
C GLU A 187 -5.28 -13.88 0.43
N ALA A 188 -6.12 -14.68 1.06
CA ALA A 188 -7.21 -15.36 0.38
C ALA A 188 -8.31 -14.39 -0.04
N THR A 189 -8.87 -14.64 -1.23
CA THR A 189 -10.08 -13.94 -1.65
C THR A 189 -11.27 -14.63 -1.00
N ASP A 190 -12.07 -13.90 -0.25
CA ASP A 190 -13.37 -14.38 0.18
C ASP A 190 -14.29 -14.54 -1.04
N ARG A 191 -14.22 -15.73 -1.66
CA ARG A 191 -15.01 -16.06 -2.86
C ARG A 191 -16.51 -16.09 -2.55
N TRP A 192 -16.87 -16.58 -1.36
CA TRP A 192 -18.26 -16.69 -0.95
C TRP A 192 -18.88 -15.34 -0.60
N GLY A 193 -18.18 -14.48 0.12
CA GLY A 193 -18.62 -13.11 0.38
C GLY A 193 -18.74 -12.29 -0.90
N ASN A 194 -17.80 -12.45 -1.83
CA ASN A 194 -17.90 -11.81 -3.14
C ASN A 194 -19.11 -12.32 -3.92
N LEU A 195 -19.34 -13.63 -3.98
CA LEU A 195 -20.49 -14.23 -4.67
C LEU A 195 -21.82 -13.76 -4.07
N ARG A 196 -21.94 -13.78 -2.74
CA ARG A 196 -23.13 -13.26 -2.03
C ARG A 196 -23.38 -11.80 -2.35
N SER A 197 -22.35 -10.99 -2.35
CA SER A 197 -22.43 -9.56 -2.70
C SER A 197 -22.87 -9.37 -4.16
N GLU A 198 -22.34 -10.15 -5.10
CA GLU A 198 -22.75 -10.11 -6.51
C GLU A 198 -24.23 -10.49 -6.68
N LEU A 199 -24.65 -11.58 -6.05
CA LEU A 199 -26.03 -12.04 -6.09
C LEU A 199 -26.98 -11.00 -5.48
N LEU A 200 -26.63 -10.44 -4.33
CA LEU A 200 -27.41 -9.41 -3.68
C LEU A 200 -27.62 -8.18 -4.60
N TRP A 201 -26.54 -7.64 -5.12
CA TRP A 201 -26.60 -6.44 -5.97
C TRP A 201 -27.27 -6.71 -7.31
N THR A 202 -27.04 -7.87 -7.93
CA THR A 202 -27.75 -8.27 -9.15
C THR A 202 -29.26 -8.40 -8.90
N THR A 203 -29.63 -8.95 -7.75
CA THR A 203 -31.04 -9.06 -7.37
C THR A 203 -31.67 -7.66 -7.15
N VAL A 204 -31.03 -6.82 -6.31
CA VAL A 204 -31.57 -5.50 -5.92
C VAL A 204 -31.58 -4.52 -7.09
N LEU A 205 -30.53 -4.45 -7.90
CA LEU A 205 -30.43 -3.47 -8.98
C LEU A 205 -30.94 -3.97 -10.33
N GLY A 206 -31.05 -5.28 -10.51
CA GLY A 206 -31.48 -5.88 -11.76
C GLY A 206 -32.84 -6.56 -11.65
N ILE A 207 -32.88 -7.69 -10.91
CA ILE A 207 -34.07 -8.54 -10.90
C ILE A 207 -35.28 -7.84 -10.30
N VAL A 208 -35.15 -7.27 -9.11
CA VAL A 208 -36.28 -6.62 -8.43
C VAL A 208 -36.88 -5.50 -9.30
N PRO A 209 -36.11 -4.54 -9.85
CA PRO A 209 -36.70 -3.52 -10.70
C PRO A 209 -37.31 -4.06 -11.99
N SER A 210 -36.74 -5.13 -12.60
CA SER A 210 -37.30 -5.69 -13.83
C SER A 210 -38.72 -6.25 -13.66
N PHE A 211 -39.07 -6.74 -12.47
CA PHE A 211 -40.41 -7.21 -12.15
C PHE A 211 -41.30 -6.09 -11.59
N THR A 212 -40.77 -5.23 -10.70
CA THR A 212 -41.61 -4.20 -10.04
C THR A 212 -42.06 -3.10 -10.99
N ILE A 213 -41.20 -2.71 -11.95
CA ILE A 213 -41.55 -1.62 -12.89
C ILE A 213 -42.76 -1.99 -13.77
N PRO A 214 -42.82 -3.18 -14.43
CA PRO A 214 -44.02 -3.57 -15.19
C PRO A 214 -45.25 -3.65 -14.32
N VAL A 215 -45.18 -4.25 -13.13
CA VAL A 215 -46.32 -4.35 -12.23
C VAL A 215 -46.89 -2.97 -11.85
N LEU A 216 -45.98 -2.04 -11.46
CA LEU A 216 -46.37 -0.65 -11.11
C LEU A 216 -46.96 0.13 -12.29
N ARG A 217 -46.63 -0.26 -13.52
CA ARG A 217 -47.18 0.32 -14.75
C ARG A 217 -48.46 -0.33 -15.21
N GLY A 218 -49.07 -1.22 -14.42
CA GLY A 218 -50.31 -1.90 -14.76
C GLY A 218 -50.13 -3.05 -15.78
N MET A 219 -48.91 -3.51 -16.02
CA MET A 219 -48.58 -4.59 -16.95
C MET A 219 -48.39 -5.93 -16.19
N GLY A 220 -49.26 -6.22 -15.24
CA GLY A 220 -49.17 -7.41 -14.41
C GLY A 220 -49.19 -8.71 -15.19
N ASP A 221 -50.08 -8.81 -16.21
CA ASP A 221 -50.17 -10.01 -17.08
C ASP A 221 -48.84 -10.26 -17.82
N TYR A 222 -48.18 -9.20 -18.30
CA TYR A 222 -46.86 -9.32 -18.89
C TYR A 222 -45.80 -9.83 -17.89
N ALA A 223 -45.90 -9.41 -16.63
CA ALA A 223 -44.99 -9.89 -15.58
C ALA A 223 -45.15 -11.43 -15.33
N VAL A 224 -46.35 -11.96 -15.53
CA VAL A 224 -46.62 -13.40 -15.38
C VAL A 224 -46.25 -14.18 -16.63
N GLU A 225 -46.69 -13.73 -17.81
CA GLU A 225 -46.41 -14.42 -19.08
C GLU A 225 -44.97 -14.27 -19.55
N GLY A 226 -44.38 -13.08 -19.36
CA GLY A 226 -43.02 -12.71 -19.77
C GLY A 226 -41.96 -12.87 -18.68
N TRP A 227 -42.23 -13.63 -17.60
CA TRP A 227 -41.34 -13.71 -16.45
C TRP A 227 -39.91 -14.05 -16.79
N LEU A 228 -39.70 -14.96 -17.76
CA LEU A 228 -38.37 -15.38 -18.20
C LEU A 228 -37.58 -14.22 -18.83
N ASN A 229 -38.25 -13.41 -19.66
CA ASN A 229 -37.63 -12.24 -20.29
C ASN A 229 -37.27 -11.19 -19.24
N LEU A 230 -38.14 -10.99 -18.25
CA LEU A 230 -37.90 -10.09 -17.12
C LEU A 230 -36.74 -10.57 -16.24
N LEU A 231 -36.66 -11.86 -16.00
CA LEU A 231 -35.55 -12.45 -15.25
C LEU A 231 -34.23 -12.29 -15.99
N VAL A 232 -34.17 -12.68 -17.28
CA VAL A 232 -32.96 -12.56 -18.10
C VAL A 232 -32.57 -11.08 -18.27
N GLY A 233 -33.53 -10.21 -18.56
CA GLY A 233 -33.31 -8.77 -18.62
C GLY A 233 -32.78 -8.18 -17.32
N GLY A 234 -33.35 -8.60 -16.19
CA GLY A 234 -32.91 -8.21 -14.85
C GLY A 234 -31.50 -8.72 -14.52
N LEU A 235 -31.18 -9.94 -14.87
CA LEU A 235 -29.81 -10.50 -14.73
C LEU A 235 -28.80 -9.71 -15.57
N CYS A 236 -29.12 -9.45 -16.84
CA CYS A 236 -28.26 -8.61 -17.71
C CYS A 236 -28.09 -7.20 -17.15
N ALA A 237 -29.19 -6.54 -16.77
CA ALA A 237 -29.16 -5.20 -16.21
C ALA A 237 -28.34 -5.17 -14.91
N GLY A 238 -28.53 -6.13 -14.01
CA GLY A 238 -27.78 -6.25 -12.77
C GLY A 238 -26.28 -6.48 -13.00
N PHE A 239 -25.94 -7.38 -13.95
CA PHE A 239 -24.57 -7.62 -14.34
C PHE A 239 -23.88 -6.39 -14.93
N PHE A 240 -24.51 -5.74 -15.89
CA PHE A 240 -23.95 -4.53 -16.51
C PHE A 240 -23.86 -3.37 -15.51
N THR A 241 -24.90 -3.16 -14.69
CA THR A 241 -24.86 -2.16 -13.62
C THR A 241 -23.75 -2.46 -12.62
N GLY A 242 -23.59 -3.71 -12.23
CA GLY A 242 -22.50 -4.17 -11.37
C GLY A 242 -21.12 -4.00 -11.98
N ALA A 243 -20.97 -4.18 -13.30
CA ALA A 243 -19.70 -4.01 -14.00
C ALA A 243 -19.28 -2.53 -14.11
N PHE A 244 -20.25 -1.61 -14.33
CA PHE A 244 -19.98 -0.20 -14.56
C PHE A 244 -20.20 0.68 -13.32
N TRP A 245 -21.09 0.28 -12.43
CA TRP A 245 -21.58 1.09 -11.31
C TRP A 245 -21.50 0.36 -9.97
N ARG A 246 -20.43 -0.39 -9.75
CA ARG A 246 -20.25 -1.03 -8.45
C ARG A 246 -20.12 0.01 -7.36
N PRO A 247 -20.94 -0.10 -6.28
CA PRO A 247 -20.61 0.59 -5.05
C PRO A 247 -19.14 0.28 -4.70
N ARG A 248 -18.42 1.28 -4.20
CA ARG A 248 -17.01 1.10 -3.80
C ARG A 248 -16.92 -0.13 -2.92
N ARG A 249 -16.05 -1.08 -3.28
CA ARG A 249 -15.83 -2.28 -2.47
C ARG A 249 -15.49 -1.83 -1.05
N PRO A 250 -15.99 -2.52 -0.02
CA PRO A 250 -15.71 -2.15 1.35
C PRO A 250 -14.19 -2.05 1.54
N VAL A 251 -13.77 -1.00 2.20
CA VAL A 251 -12.39 -0.82 2.62
C VAL A 251 -12.21 -1.68 3.86
N LEU A 252 -11.24 -2.59 3.85
CA LEU A 252 -10.92 -3.39 5.03
C LEU A 252 -10.41 -2.46 6.14
N GLY A 253 -11.10 -2.43 7.27
CA GLY A 253 -10.68 -1.71 8.46
C GLY A 253 -9.63 -2.51 9.24
N TYR A 254 -8.82 -1.80 10.02
CA TYR A 254 -7.85 -2.43 10.91
C TYR A 254 -8.53 -3.38 11.92
N ASP A 255 -9.69 -2.99 12.43
CA ASP A 255 -10.42 -3.75 13.45
C ASP A 255 -11.26 -4.90 12.83
N ASP A 256 -11.44 -4.91 11.51
CA ASP A 256 -12.17 -5.95 10.77
C ASP A 256 -11.30 -7.19 10.51
N VAL A 257 -10.00 -7.12 10.80
CA VAL A 257 -9.03 -8.19 10.53
C VAL A 257 -8.48 -8.73 11.84
N GLU A 258 -8.55 -10.04 12.02
CA GLU A 258 -7.97 -10.71 13.18
C GLU A 258 -6.43 -10.65 13.14
N PRO A 259 -5.77 -10.57 14.32
CA PRO A 259 -4.32 -10.66 14.40
C PRO A 259 -3.81 -12.00 13.85
N ASP A 260 -2.74 -11.98 13.08
CA ASP A 260 -2.10 -13.18 12.55
C ASP A 260 -1.20 -13.81 13.60
N SER A 261 -1.72 -14.81 14.31
CA SER A 261 -0.98 -15.53 15.35
C SER A 261 0.16 -16.40 14.82
N SER A 262 0.17 -16.72 13.51
CA SER A 262 1.21 -17.57 12.93
C SER A 262 2.59 -16.92 12.87
N LEU A 263 2.65 -15.60 12.98
CA LEU A 263 3.90 -14.81 12.94
C LEU A 263 4.37 -14.33 14.32
N SER A 264 3.64 -14.64 15.39
CA SER A 264 4.05 -14.23 16.75
C SER A 264 5.25 -15.03 17.28
N ASP A 265 5.51 -16.21 16.75
CA ASP A 265 6.49 -17.16 17.25
C ASP A 265 7.86 -17.10 16.53
N SER A 266 8.04 -16.14 15.60
CA SER A 266 9.25 -16.02 14.78
C SER A 266 10.14 -14.81 15.09
N GLN A 267 9.96 -14.17 16.24
CA GLN A 267 10.79 -13.04 16.70
C GLN A 267 11.67 -13.40 17.89
#